data_72b706449bc2ad74cb30c3de99c512bb
#
_entry.id   72b706449bc2ad74cb30c3de99c512bb
#
_cell.length_a   1.000
_cell.length_b   1.000
_cell.length_c   1.000
_cell.angle_alpha   90.00
_cell.angle_beta   90.00
_cell.angle_gamma   90.00
#
_symmetry.space_group_name_H-M   'P 1'
#
loop_
_entity.id
_entity.type
_entity.pdbx_description
1 polymer ?
#
loop_
_entity_poly.entity_id
_entity_poly.type
_entity_poly.pdbx_seq_one_letter_code
_entity_poly.pdbx_strand_id
1 'polypeptide(L)'
;MDTNILSYLAYPLDNLYRQRVQKKLALLGTDTLFFVSAISWGEIEYGWRSSSQQRMREQDRKELERFFPVKVTKETGEAYAEIKTRLFEKFAPHERRRKDRRVEQLKDPLTGMALGVDENDIWITAQAIEHKLILVSHDKMHNISEVANQAGLIGFEDWAGA
;
A
#
# COMPACT_ATOMS: atom_id res chain seq x y z
N MET A 1 5.28 -0.54 4.27
CA MET A 1 4.35 0.59 4.55
C MET A 1 3.86 1.14 3.23
N ASP A 2 2.59 1.44 3.16
CA ASP A 2 1.91 2.03 2.02
C ASP A 2 2.16 3.54 1.92
N THR A 3 1.90 4.11 0.76
CA THR A 3 2.14 5.52 0.39
C THR A 3 1.40 6.49 1.30
N ASN A 4 0.15 6.19 1.69
CA ASN A 4 -0.62 7.05 2.59
C ASN A 4 0.03 7.17 3.99
N ILE A 5 0.53 6.08 4.55
CA ILE A 5 1.24 6.07 5.85
C ILE A 5 2.52 6.90 5.77
N LEU A 6 3.28 6.76 4.68
CA LEU A 6 4.51 7.53 4.46
C LEU A 6 4.21 9.01 4.27
N SER A 7 3.15 9.35 3.54
CA SER A 7 2.71 10.73 3.32
C SER A 7 2.30 11.42 4.63
N TYR A 8 1.68 10.68 5.58
CA TYR A 8 1.34 11.24 6.89
C TYR A 8 2.56 11.66 7.70
N LEU A 9 3.71 11.01 7.52
CA LEU A 9 4.96 11.42 8.18
C LEU A 9 5.47 12.78 7.69
N ALA A 10 5.09 13.21 6.48
CA ALA A 10 5.40 14.51 5.92
C ALA A 10 4.41 15.63 6.33
N TYR A 11 3.29 15.30 6.98
CA TYR A 11 2.30 16.28 7.44
C TYR A 11 2.84 17.12 8.61
N PRO A 12 2.24 18.30 8.91
CA PRO A 12 2.57 19.09 10.09
C PRO A 12 2.51 18.29 11.39
N LEU A 13 3.31 18.66 12.41
CA LEU A 13 3.43 17.92 13.67
C LEU A 13 2.12 17.82 14.46
N ASP A 14 1.22 18.77 14.28
CA ASP A 14 -0.11 18.82 14.90
C ASP A 14 -1.15 17.96 14.16
N ASN A 15 -0.79 17.40 13.01
CA ASN A 15 -1.69 16.53 12.27
C ASN A 15 -1.93 15.20 12.99
N LEU A 16 -3.20 14.85 13.17
CA LEU A 16 -3.61 13.66 13.91
C LEU A 16 -3.09 12.34 13.32
N TYR A 17 -3.10 12.20 11.99
CA TYR A 17 -2.59 11.00 11.33
C TYR A 17 -1.08 10.84 11.53
N ARG A 18 -0.31 11.92 11.38
CA ARG A 18 1.12 11.93 11.70
C ARG A 18 1.38 11.47 13.12
N GLN A 19 0.68 12.04 14.10
CA GLN A 19 0.84 11.69 15.52
C GLN A 19 0.55 10.21 15.78
N ARG A 20 -0.50 9.65 15.17
CA ARG A 20 -0.86 8.23 15.31
C ARG A 20 0.23 7.33 14.73
N VAL A 21 0.68 7.61 13.51
CA VAL A 21 1.75 6.83 12.86
C VAL A 21 3.05 6.90 13.65
N GLN A 22 3.46 8.10 14.11
CA GLN A 22 4.66 8.27 14.95
C GLN A 22 4.55 7.51 16.27
N LYS A 23 3.38 7.52 16.92
CA LYS A 23 3.15 6.75 18.14
C LYS A 23 3.31 5.24 17.90
N LYS A 24 2.78 4.72 16.80
CA LYS A 24 2.95 3.30 16.41
C LYS A 24 4.41 2.95 16.16
N LEU A 25 5.14 3.79 15.39
CA LEU A 25 6.59 3.61 15.16
C LEU A 25 7.38 3.57 16.47
N ALA A 26 7.06 4.47 17.42
CA ALA A 26 7.73 4.50 18.71
C ALA A 26 7.43 3.28 19.60
N LEU A 27 6.22 2.73 19.52
CA LEU A 27 5.81 1.57 20.31
C LEU A 27 6.47 0.25 19.84
N LEU A 28 6.84 0.14 18.57
CA LEU A 28 7.42 -1.08 18.00
C LEU A 28 8.92 -1.24 18.30
N GLY A 29 9.56 -0.21 18.84
CA GLY A 29 10.94 -0.26 19.30
C GLY A 29 12.00 -0.35 18.17
N THR A 30 13.26 -0.43 18.58
CA THR A 30 14.43 -0.39 17.68
C THR A 30 14.68 -1.70 16.91
N ASP A 31 14.11 -2.80 17.36
CA ASP A 31 14.33 -4.13 16.77
C ASP A 31 13.38 -4.43 15.60
N THR A 32 12.45 -3.51 15.32
CA THR A 32 11.50 -3.63 14.21
C THR A 32 12.06 -2.98 12.96
N LEU A 33 12.13 -3.75 11.87
CA LEU A 33 12.53 -3.24 10.56
C LEU A 33 11.31 -2.73 9.78
N PHE A 34 11.43 -1.55 9.21
CA PHE A 34 10.37 -0.93 8.42
C PHE A 34 10.78 -0.86 6.95
N PHE A 35 9.89 -1.33 6.09
CA PHE A 35 10.11 -1.43 4.66
C PHE A 35 9.18 -0.51 3.87
N VAL A 36 9.70 0.05 2.77
CA VAL A 36 8.98 0.90 1.82
C VAL A 36 8.99 0.25 0.46
N SER A 37 7.82 0.15 -0.17
CA SER A 37 7.70 -0.32 -1.54
C SER A 37 8.40 0.64 -2.52
N ALA A 38 9.08 0.11 -3.53
CA ALA A 38 9.56 0.93 -4.65
C ALA A 38 8.41 1.64 -5.38
N ILE A 39 7.20 1.07 -5.36
CA ILE A 39 5.99 1.69 -5.91
C ILE A 39 5.62 2.91 -5.08
N SER A 40 5.46 2.75 -3.74
CA SER A 40 5.17 3.86 -2.83
C SER A 40 6.22 4.96 -2.93
N TRP A 41 7.50 4.60 -3.07
CA TRP A 41 8.56 5.57 -3.28
C TRP A 41 8.36 6.36 -4.56
N GLY A 42 7.99 5.69 -5.67
CA GLY A 42 7.70 6.35 -6.94
C GLY A 42 6.54 7.34 -6.85
N GLU A 43 5.46 7.00 -6.14
CA GLU A 43 4.32 7.88 -5.92
C GLU A 43 4.71 9.13 -5.11
N ILE A 44 5.49 8.96 -4.06
CA ILE A 44 6.00 10.06 -3.23
C ILE A 44 6.92 10.98 -4.05
N GLU A 45 7.86 10.42 -4.81
CA GLU A 45 8.75 11.18 -5.70
C GLU A 45 7.95 11.98 -6.75
N TYR A 46 6.91 11.38 -7.34
CA TYR A 46 6.02 12.07 -8.25
C TYR A 46 5.30 13.23 -7.54
N GLY A 47 4.74 13.01 -6.36
CA GLY A 47 4.10 14.05 -5.56
C GLY A 47 5.04 15.20 -5.23
N TRP A 48 6.28 14.90 -4.86
CA TRP A 48 7.30 15.92 -4.59
C TRP A 48 7.67 16.71 -5.84
N ARG A 49 7.84 16.08 -6.99
CA ARG A 49 8.17 16.76 -8.27
C ARG A 49 7.02 17.64 -8.76
N SER A 50 5.79 17.26 -8.46
CA SER A 50 4.59 18.00 -8.83
C SER A 50 4.27 19.17 -7.90
N SER A 51 4.89 19.22 -6.70
CA SER A 51 4.68 20.27 -5.71
C SER A 51 5.63 21.45 -5.90
N SER A 52 5.20 22.68 -5.61
CA SER A 52 6.02 23.90 -5.62
C SER A 52 6.93 24.08 -4.39
N GLN A 53 6.77 23.26 -3.35
CA GLN A 53 7.42 23.41 -2.04
C GLN A 53 8.74 22.61 -1.93
N GLN A 54 9.83 23.10 -2.50
CA GLN A 54 11.09 22.37 -2.61
C GLN A 54 11.81 22.11 -1.27
N ARG A 55 11.75 23.02 -0.30
CA ARG A 55 12.42 22.85 1.02
C ARG A 55 11.81 21.76 1.89
N MET A 56 10.50 21.61 1.87
CA MET A 56 9.83 20.52 2.62
C MET A 56 10.22 19.15 2.09
N ARG A 57 10.45 19.03 0.77
CA ARG A 57 10.83 17.78 0.12
C ARG A 57 12.14 17.18 0.62
N GLU A 58 13.17 17.99 0.86
CA GLU A 58 14.46 17.47 1.35
C GLU A 58 14.38 16.94 2.78
N GLN A 59 13.58 17.59 3.62
CA GLN A 59 13.38 17.15 5.00
C GLN A 59 12.56 15.87 5.07
N ASP A 60 11.48 15.78 4.30
CA ASP A 60 10.63 14.59 4.19
C ASP A 60 11.40 13.42 3.61
N ARG A 61 12.23 13.66 2.59
CA ARG A 61 13.10 12.65 1.98
C ARG A 61 14.04 12.02 3.00
N LYS A 62 14.73 12.84 3.79
CA LYS A 62 15.64 12.37 4.85
C LYS A 62 14.90 11.52 5.90
N GLU A 63 13.67 11.88 6.24
CA GLU A 63 12.87 11.08 7.16
C GLU A 63 12.49 9.71 6.58
N LEU A 64 12.22 9.63 5.28
CA LEU A 64 11.86 8.39 4.61
C LEU A 64 13.07 7.52 4.24
N GLU A 65 14.26 8.09 4.06
CA GLU A 65 15.51 7.37 3.78
C GLU A 65 15.95 6.40 4.90
N ARG A 66 15.39 6.54 6.10
CA ARG A 66 15.61 5.58 7.21
C ARG A 66 14.92 4.24 7.01
N PHE A 67 13.99 4.13 6.08
CA PHE A 67 13.26 2.89 5.79
C PHE A 67 13.94 2.08 4.69
N PHE A 68 13.85 0.76 4.78
CA PHE A 68 14.48 -0.13 3.82
C PHE A 68 13.64 -0.24 2.53
N PRO A 69 14.19 0.10 1.35
CA PRO A 69 13.45 -0.01 0.11
C PRO A 69 13.32 -1.47 -0.33
N VAL A 70 12.12 -1.87 -0.73
CA VAL A 70 11.81 -3.18 -1.31
C VAL A 70 11.65 -3.03 -2.82
N LYS A 71 12.39 -3.83 -3.57
CA LYS A 71 12.37 -3.84 -5.05
C LYS A 71 11.20 -4.68 -5.57
N VAL A 72 10.75 -4.39 -6.78
CA VAL A 72 9.86 -5.28 -7.53
C VAL A 72 10.71 -6.36 -8.20
N THR A 73 10.39 -7.62 -7.94
CA THR A 73 11.09 -8.79 -8.47
C THR A 73 10.17 -9.63 -9.37
N LYS A 74 10.67 -10.75 -9.88
CA LYS A 74 9.84 -11.73 -10.57
C LYS A 74 8.84 -12.36 -9.61
N GLU A 75 9.24 -12.66 -8.41
CA GLU A 75 8.44 -13.26 -7.35
C GLU A 75 7.31 -12.30 -6.91
N THR A 76 7.60 -10.98 -6.84
CA THR A 76 6.54 -9.95 -6.70
C THR A 76 5.51 -10.07 -7.82
N GLY A 77 5.97 -10.25 -9.08
CA GLY A 77 5.10 -10.40 -10.24
C GLY A 77 4.19 -11.64 -10.16
N GLU A 78 4.70 -12.74 -9.62
CA GLU A 78 3.92 -13.96 -9.40
C GLU A 78 2.83 -13.74 -8.34
N ALA A 79 3.18 -13.14 -7.20
CA ALA A 79 2.22 -12.79 -6.14
C ALA A 79 1.17 -11.78 -6.62
N TYR A 80 1.59 -10.77 -7.38
CA TYR A 80 0.68 -9.81 -8.02
C TYR A 80 -0.34 -10.50 -8.94
N ALA A 81 0.12 -11.43 -9.81
CA ALA A 81 -0.76 -12.15 -10.72
C ALA A 81 -1.78 -13.01 -9.96
N GLU A 82 -1.37 -13.63 -8.85
CA GLU A 82 -2.24 -14.42 -7.99
C GLU A 82 -3.33 -13.54 -7.36
N ILE A 83 -2.96 -12.42 -6.72
CA ILE A 83 -3.93 -11.50 -6.10
C ILE A 83 -4.91 -10.98 -7.16
N LYS A 84 -4.40 -10.50 -8.28
CA LYS A 84 -5.22 -9.94 -9.35
C LYS A 84 -6.19 -10.96 -9.91
N THR A 85 -5.75 -12.20 -10.12
CA THR A 85 -6.59 -13.30 -10.58
C THR A 85 -7.74 -13.55 -9.62
N ARG A 86 -7.45 -13.67 -8.31
CA ARG A 86 -8.44 -13.91 -7.27
C ARG A 86 -9.44 -12.75 -7.12
N LEU A 87 -8.99 -11.50 -7.27
CA LEU A 87 -9.88 -10.34 -7.28
C LEU A 87 -10.90 -10.43 -8.41
N PHE A 88 -10.46 -10.75 -9.63
CA PHE A 88 -11.40 -10.90 -10.76
C PHE A 88 -12.28 -12.14 -10.61
N GLU A 89 -11.80 -13.24 -10.08
CA GLU A 89 -12.61 -14.43 -9.79
C GLU A 89 -13.73 -14.13 -8.77
N LYS A 90 -13.42 -13.35 -7.75
CA LYS A 90 -14.38 -13.01 -6.70
C LYS A 90 -15.38 -11.95 -7.13
N PHE A 91 -14.93 -10.88 -7.76
CA PHE A 91 -15.75 -9.68 -7.98
C PHE A 91 -16.23 -9.50 -9.42
N ALA A 92 -15.63 -10.18 -10.38
CA ALA A 92 -16.04 -10.11 -11.78
C ALA A 92 -15.83 -11.44 -12.54
N PRO A 93 -16.40 -12.57 -12.08
CA PRO A 93 -16.13 -13.90 -12.63
C PRO A 93 -16.50 -14.03 -14.11
N HIS A 94 -17.56 -13.34 -14.56
CA HIS A 94 -18.01 -13.35 -15.94
C HIS A 94 -17.13 -12.51 -16.89
N GLU A 95 -16.29 -11.64 -16.36
CA GLU A 95 -15.42 -10.76 -17.12
C GLU A 95 -13.99 -11.26 -17.24
N ARG A 96 -13.65 -12.40 -16.69
CA ARG A 96 -12.29 -12.95 -16.55
C ARG A 96 -11.43 -12.95 -17.82
N ARG A 97 -12.02 -12.93 -19.00
CA ARG A 97 -11.32 -13.05 -20.30
C ARG A 97 -11.19 -11.74 -21.08
N ARG A 98 -11.66 -10.61 -20.55
CA ARG A 98 -11.51 -9.32 -21.23
C ARG A 98 -10.09 -8.78 -21.08
N LYS A 99 -9.47 -8.31 -22.18
CA LYS A 99 -8.09 -7.81 -22.19
C LYS A 99 -7.91 -6.41 -21.60
N ASP A 100 -8.98 -5.64 -21.53
CA ASP A 100 -9.02 -4.23 -21.11
C ASP A 100 -9.43 -4.01 -19.65
N ARG A 101 -9.31 -5.04 -18.83
CA ARG A 101 -9.74 -4.99 -17.43
C ARG A 101 -8.82 -4.18 -16.56
N ARG A 102 -9.44 -3.30 -15.77
CA ARG A 102 -8.79 -2.52 -14.75
C ARG A 102 -9.38 -2.86 -13.38
N VAL A 103 -8.51 -3.04 -12.39
CA VAL A 103 -8.95 -3.35 -11.01
C VAL A 103 -9.74 -2.21 -10.39
N GLU A 104 -9.46 -0.97 -10.79
CA GLU A 104 -10.17 0.24 -10.35
C GLU A 104 -11.65 0.23 -10.74
N GLN A 105 -12.03 -0.60 -11.71
CA GLN A 105 -13.42 -0.75 -12.17
C GLN A 105 -14.17 -1.85 -11.43
N LEU A 106 -13.50 -2.61 -10.57
CA LEU A 106 -14.14 -3.67 -9.79
C LEU A 106 -15.13 -3.08 -8.79
N LYS A 107 -16.28 -3.74 -8.70
CA LYS A 107 -17.37 -3.39 -7.79
C LYS A 107 -17.74 -4.59 -6.95
N ASP A 108 -18.19 -4.32 -5.74
CA ASP A 108 -18.83 -5.30 -4.91
C ASP A 108 -20.13 -5.79 -5.57
N PRO A 109 -20.31 -7.08 -5.80
CA PRO A 109 -21.46 -7.62 -6.54
C PRO A 109 -22.80 -7.47 -5.78
N LEU A 110 -22.75 -7.28 -4.45
CA LEU A 110 -23.95 -7.15 -3.61
C LEU A 110 -24.40 -5.69 -3.51
N THR A 111 -23.44 -4.77 -3.34
CA THR A 111 -23.75 -3.35 -3.13
C THR A 111 -23.63 -2.51 -4.38
N GLY A 112 -22.94 -2.99 -5.42
CA GLY A 112 -22.61 -2.23 -6.63
C GLY A 112 -21.58 -1.12 -6.42
N MET A 113 -21.06 -0.95 -5.19
CA MET A 113 -20.07 0.08 -4.86
C MET A 113 -18.69 -0.29 -5.41
N ALA A 114 -17.93 0.70 -5.85
CA ALA A 114 -16.53 0.49 -6.24
C ALA A 114 -15.72 -0.07 -5.05
N LEU A 115 -14.83 -1.03 -5.34
CA LEU A 115 -13.97 -1.62 -4.31
C LEU A 115 -12.93 -0.61 -3.80
N GLY A 116 -12.59 0.41 -4.61
CA GLY A 116 -11.57 1.41 -4.28
C GLY A 116 -10.16 0.82 -4.22
N VAL A 117 -9.90 -0.21 -5.01
CA VAL A 117 -8.60 -0.85 -5.17
C VAL A 117 -7.96 -0.33 -6.44
N ASP A 118 -6.69 0.02 -6.39
CA ASP A 118 -5.92 0.36 -7.58
C ASP A 118 -4.78 -0.64 -7.87
N GLU A 119 -4.13 -0.44 -8.99
CA GLU A 119 -3.06 -1.34 -9.47
C GLU A 119 -1.84 -1.28 -8.53
N ASN A 120 -1.53 -0.11 -7.95
CA ASN A 120 -0.41 0.07 -7.03
C ASN A 120 -0.64 -0.66 -5.71
N ASP A 121 -1.89 -0.68 -5.21
CA ASP A 121 -2.26 -1.42 -4.00
C ASP A 121 -1.94 -2.92 -4.15
N ILE A 122 -2.20 -3.49 -5.33
CA ILE A 122 -1.90 -4.90 -5.60
C ILE A 122 -0.40 -5.14 -5.62
N TRP A 123 0.39 -4.26 -6.24
CA TRP A 123 1.85 -4.37 -6.27
C TRP A 123 2.47 -4.27 -4.87
N ILE A 124 2.02 -3.30 -4.06
CA ILE A 124 2.49 -3.12 -2.68
C ILE A 124 2.14 -4.35 -1.82
N THR A 125 0.91 -4.88 -1.99
CA THR A 125 0.47 -6.10 -1.30
C THR A 125 1.28 -7.31 -1.74
N ALA A 126 1.58 -7.46 -3.02
CA ALA A 126 2.40 -8.54 -3.56
C ALA A 126 3.83 -8.54 -2.99
N GLN A 127 4.44 -7.37 -2.84
CA GLN A 127 5.74 -7.25 -2.16
C GLN A 127 5.66 -7.66 -0.68
N ALA A 128 4.57 -7.31 0.01
CA ALA A 128 4.38 -7.75 1.40
C ALA A 128 4.27 -9.28 1.50
N ILE A 129 3.61 -9.94 0.55
CA ILE A 129 3.52 -11.41 0.48
C ILE A 129 4.89 -12.03 0.21
N GLU A 130 5.59 -11.58 -0.83
CA GLU A 130 6.91 -12.10 -1.22
C GLU A 130 7.90 -12.08 -0.05
N HIS A 131 7.95 -10.96 0.65
CA HIS A 131 8.91 -10.75 1.74
C HIS A 131 8.38 -11.15 3.12
N LYS A 132 7.18 -11.72 3.20
CA LYS A 132 6.51 -12.11 4.46
C LYS A 132 6.46 -10.95 5.46
N LEU A 133 5.95 -9.81 5.01
CA LEU A 133 5.83 -8.58 5.78
C LEU A 133 4.39 -8.32 6.17
N ILE A 134 4.19 -7.66 7.31
CA ILE A 134 2.90 -7.05 7.65
C ILE A 134 2.71 -5.81 6.77
N LEU A 135 1.59 -5.75 6.05
CA LEU A 135 1.21 -4.59 5.27
C LEU A 135 0.58 -3.54 6.19
N VAL A 136 1.13 -2.33 6.15
CA VAL A 136 0.61 -1.19 6.92
C VAL A 136 0.04 -0.16 5.97
N SER A 137 -1.26 0.12 6.09
CA SER A 137 -2.00 1.11 5.28
C SER A 137 -3.14 1.73 6.08
N HIS A 138 -3.64 2.87 5.63
CA HIS A 138 -4.87 3.50 6.13
C HIS A 138 -5.96 3.53 5.04
N ASP A 139 -5.73 2.89 3.94
CA ASP A 139 -6.66 2.89 2.81
C ASP A 139 -7.64 1.72 2.87
N LYS A 140 -8.59 1.72 1.93
CA LYS A 140 -9.60 0.66 1.77
C LYS A 140 -9.01 -0.67 1.26
N MET A 141 -7.71 -0.87 1.43
CA MET A 141 -7.04 -2.14 1.12
C MET A 141 -7.64 -3.35 1.87
N HIS A 142 -8.51 -3.13 2.86
CA HIS A 142 -9.27 -4.21 3.48
C HIS A 142 -10.09 -5.00 2.45
N ASN A 143 -10.49 -4.38 1.32
CA ASN A 143 -11.17 -5.10 0.24
C ASN A 143 -10.25 -6.09 -0.49
N ILE A 144 -8.93 -5.87 -0.45
CA ILE A 144 -7.92 -6.81 -0.95
C ILE A 144 -7.54 -7.82 0.13
N SER A 145 -7.63 -7.47 1.41
CA SER A 145 -7.03 -8.22 2.52
C SER A 145 -7.48 -9.68 2.57
N GLU A 146 -8.75 -9.96 2.33
CA GLU A 146 -9.25 -11.34 2.30
C GLU A 146 -8.61 -12.16 1.18
N VAL A 147 -8.53 -11.60 -0.01
CA VAL A 147 -7.90 -12.23 -1.17
C VAL A 147 -6.40 -12.36 -0.96
N ALA A 148 -5.76 -11.33 -0.40
CA ALA A 148 -4.35 -11.31 -0.10
C ALA A 148 -3.96 -12.32 0.99
N ASN A 149 -4.78 -12.50 2.03
CA ASN A 149 -4.57 -13.54 3.05
C ASN A 149 -4.61 -14.94 2.44
N GLN A 150 -5.53 -15.19 1.51
CA GLN A 150 -5.57 -16.46 0.76
C GLN A 150 -4.36 -16.66 -0.15
N ALA A 151 -3.73 -15.57 -0.59
CA ALA A 151 -2.51 -15.56 -1.39
C ALA A 151 -1.22 -15.56 -0.54
N GLY A 152 -1.32 -15.52 0.80
CA GLY A 152 -0.19 -15.65 1.71
C GLY A 152 0.23 -14.37 2.44
N LEU A 153 -0.57 -13.30 2.41
CA LEU A 153 -0.32 -12.11 3.26
C LEU A 153 -0.41 -12.51 4.73
N ILE A 154 0.62 -12.21 5.52
CA ILE A 154 0.70 -12.61 6.93
C ILE A 154 0.01 -11.65 7.88
N GLY A 155 -0.27 -10.42 7.47
CA GLY A 155 -0.98 -9.44 8.29
C GLY A 155 -1.20 -8.11 7.60
N PHE A 156 -2.23 -7.41 8.08
CA PHE A 156 -2.58 -6.05 7.67
C PHE A 156 -2.87 -5.21 8.91
N GLU A 157 -2.31 -4.00 8.97
CA GLU A 157 -2.54 -3.06 10.06
C GLU A 157 -2.89 -1.67 9.54
N ASP A 158 -3.87 -1.02 10.17
CA ASP A 158 -4.17 0.40 10.01
C ASP A 158 -3.55 1.20 11.16
N TRP A 159 -2.56 2.05 10.86
CA TRP A 159 -1.88 2.85 11.87
C TRP A 159 -2.43 4.27 12.02
N ALA A 160 -3.27 4.70 11.11
CA ALA A 160 -3.85 6.04 11.10
C ALA A 160 -5.34 6.05 11.48
N GLY A 161 -5.98 4.90 11.52
CA GLY A 161 -7.35 4.70 11.98
C GLY A 161 -7.57 5.05 13.45
N ALA A 162 -8.85 5.13 13.85
CA ALA A 162 -9.24 5.48 15.22
C ALA A 162 -9.00 4.32 16.21
#